data_d1a61c51b1c876c6ea7278078184b528
#
_entry.id   d1a61c51b1c876c6ea7278078184b528
#
_cell.length_a   1.000
_cell.length_b   1.000
_cell.length_c   1.000
_cell.angle_alpha   90.00
_cell.angle_beta   90.00
_cell.angle_gamma   90.00
#
_symmetry.space_group_name_H-M   'P 1'
#
loop_
_entity.id
_entity.type
_entity.pdbx_description
1 polymer ?
#
loop_
_entity_poly.entity_id
_entity_poly.type
_entity_poly.pdbx_seq_one_letter_code
_entity_poly.pdbx_strand_id
1 'polypeptide(L)'
;MKKLFPHTLWNRDTTSLLGCAASKFIVFDIIWCLQTTFTSFSLPEVYVNSLLAALLFILPFMLTGKKWLEYLVLFILDGLLISNLMYCRTYNSMIPLESYLLASNLSDFTASVIDSMRWIDALLPLSTLICIYSLHKRKNRGAEASGREQGAYALRIKQYALTTLAAFLLSVILIFAKGGPEKAFNNLDNANMYTCKVPMYTIFGNLIHEANQQKTVFTPKIKAEIDNWMKHQPAYQPLADSIARKKTLVVIFCESLESWEINRKVEGKEITPNLNRYIADSHTLYAPHVLTQVKGGRSIDGQLLVSTGLLPLMSGCYAMQFPFTHYPSLVKAMKEEHPDLSSYLMTVDKPITWNQSVVAENFGISQMFFNDQWVNDEKVGSRKKLGDVSFMKQIVAKLKKGGIMKKGKSNYLQIVTYSGHNPFVLPDNLKRIHFKGDYPEKMRDFMIMANYTDHGLG
;
A
#
# COMPACT_ATOMS: atom_id res chain seq x y z
N MET A 1 44.87 -17.78 -28.12
CA MET A 1 43.74 -17.37 -27.26
C MET A 1 42.32 -17.74 -27.74
N LYS A 2 42.16 -18.65 -28.74
CA LYS A 2 40.84 -19.07 -29.30
C LYS A 2 40.28 -20.40 -28.73
N LYS A 3 40.88 -20.99 -27.71
CA LYS A 3 40.48 -22.29 -27.16
C LYS A 3 40.01 -22.27 -25.67
N LEU A 4 39.78 -21.11 -25.07
CA LEU A 4 39.41 -21.01 -23.65
C LEU A 4 37.90 -21.01 -23.36
N PHE A 5 37.03 -20.87 -24.40
CA PHE A 5 35.59 -20.96 -24.22
C PHE A 5 35.03 -21.91 -25.28
N PRO A 6 34.63 -23.13 -24.93
CA PRO A 6 33.91 -24.01 -25.86
C PRO A 6 32.61 -23.36 -26.29
N HIS A 7 32.33 -23.32 -27.60
CA HIS A 7 31.17 -22.67 -28.26
C HIS A 7 29.78 -23.20 -27.85
N THR A 8 29.64 -23.97 -26.76
CA THR A 8 28.40 -24.68 -26.33
C THR A 8 27.96 -24.36 -24.92
N LEU A 9 28.43 -23.25 -24.32
CA LEU A 9 28.14 -22.93 -22.92
C LEU A 9 26.65 -22.72 -22.63
N TRP A 10 25.91 -22.15 -23.58
CA TRP A 10 24.48 -21.86 -23.43
C TRP A 10 23.76 -22.18 -24.72
N ASN A 11 22.59 -22.82 -24.62
CA ASN A 11 21.67 -22.87 -25.76
C ASN A 11 21.19 -21.43 -26.05
N ARG A 12 21.12 -21.05 -27.32
CA ARG A 12 20.65 -19.72 -27.75
C ARG A 12 19.27 -19.37 -27.18
N ASP A 13 18.42 -20.37 -26.96
CA ASP A 13 17.09 -20.19 -26.40
C ASP A 13 17.19 -19.79 -24.91
N THR A 14 18.00 -20.50 -24.11
CA THR A 14 18.25 -20.16 -22.69
C THR A 14 18.87 -18.78 -22.54
N THR A 15 19.84 -18.42 -23.40
CA THR A 15 20.44 -17.08 -23.37
C THR A 15 19.42 -16.00 -23.70
N SER A 16 18.52 -16.26 -24.66
CA SER A 16 17.46 -15.32 -25.03
C SER A 16 16.44 -15.17 -23.92
N LEU A 17 16.05 -16.26 -23.26
CA LEU A 17 15.14 -16.26 -22.14
C LEU A 17 15.73 -15.50 -20.95
N LEU A 18 16.98 -15.78 -20.61
CA LEU A 18 17.71 -15.08 -19.54
C LEU A 18 17.85 -13.58 -19.85
N GLY A 19 18.24 -13.25 -21.08
CA GLY A 19 18.35 -11.86 -21.52
C GLY A 19 17.01 -11.13 -21.44
N CYS A 20 15.92 -11.78 -21.83
CA CYS A 20 14.57 -11.23 -21.70
C CYS A 20 14.18 -11.03 -20.24
N ALA A 21 14.38 -12.03 -19.38
CA ALA A 21 14.05 -11.90 -17.95
C ALA A 21 14.90 -10.81 -17.26
N ALA A 22 16.21 -10.76 -17.53
CA ALA A 22 17.09 -9.73 -16.97
C ALA A 22 16.71 -8.32 -17.46
N SER A 23 16.38 -8.16 -18.74
CA SER A 23 15.95 -6.87 -19.28
C SER A 23 14.65 -6.38 -18.63
N LYS A 24 13.71 -7.28 -18.27
CA LYS A 24 12.48 -6.92 -17.58
C LYS A 24 12.75 -6.31 -16.20
N PHE A 25 13.68 -6.88 -15.44
CA PHE A 25 14.07 -6.31 -14.15
C PHE A 25 14.73 -4.94 -14.32
N ILE A 26 15.55 -4.75 -15.35
CA ILE A 26 16.15 -3.45 -15.66
C ILE A 26 15.07 -2.44 -16.07
N VAL A 27 14.13 -2.82 -16.93
CA VAL A 27 13.00 -1.95 -17.33
C VAL A 27 12.15 -1.60 -16.12
N PHE A 28 11.88 -2.57 -15.25
CA PHE A 28 11.17 -2.33 -14.00
C PHE A 28 11.89 -1.29 -13.14
N ASP A 29 13.20 -1.42 -12.95
CA ASP A 29 14.01 -0.47 -12.18
C ASP A 29 14.00 0.93 -12.82
N ILE A 30 14.07 1.02 -14.14
CA ILE A 30 13.94 2.28 -14.87
C ILE A 30 12.58 2.94 -14.58
N ILE A 31 11.49 2.20 -14.73
CA ILE A 31 10.13 2.72 -14.49
C ILE A 31 9.99 3.12 -13.02
N TRP A 32 10.52 2.33 -12.10
CA TRP A 32 10.51 2.63 -10.68
C TRP A 32 11.24 3.95 -10.37
N CYS A 33 12.44 4.13 -10.92
CA CYS A 33 13.22 5.36 -10.75
C CYS A 33 12.52 6.59 -11.32
N LEU A 34 11.77 6.45 -12.43
CA LEU A 34 10.96 7.54 -12.98
C LEU A 34 9.77 7.93 -12.09
N GLN A 35 9.35 7.05 -11.18
CA GLN A 35 8.24 7.28 -10.25
C GLN A 35 8.70 7.80 -8.89
N THR A 36 9.98 7.67 -8.58
CA THR A 36 10.57 8.03 -7.30
C THR A 36 11.66 9.08 -7.50
N THR A 37 12.21 9.60 -6.41
CA THR A 37 13.34 10.54 -6.46
C THR A 37 14.70 9.85 -6.58
N PHE A 38 14.73 8.52 -6.60
CA PHE A 38 15.96 7.75 -6.68
C PHE A 38 16.34 7.42 -8.12
N THR A 39 17.65 7.43 -8.40
CA THR A 39 18.24 6.98 -9.64
C THR A 39 19.24 5.86 -9.33
N SER A 40 18.90 4.63 -9.66
CA SER A 40 19.74 3.45 -9.42
C SER A 40 20.55 3.02 -10.64
N PHE A 41 20.37 3.66 -11.81
CA PHE A 41 20.98 3.27 -13.08
C PHE A 41 22.51 3.21 -13.06
N SER A 42 23.15 3.98 -12.20
CA SER A 42 24.62 4.01 -12.07
C SER A 42 25.16 2.98 -11.06
N LEU A 43 24.31 2.21 -10.42
CA LEU A 43 24.68 1.29 -9.36
C LEU A 43 24.95 -0.11 -9.94
N PRO A 44 26.17 -0.66 -9.83
CA PRO A 44 26.50 -1.98 -10.39
C PRO A 44 25.70 -3.11 -9.76
N GLU A 45 25.29 -2.96 -8.50
CA GLU A 45 24.45 -3.92 -7.80
C GLU A 45 23.09 -4.15 -8.49
N VAL A 46 22.53 -3.15 -9.15
CA VAL A 46 21.26 -3.28 -9.89
C VAL A 46 21.39 -4.32 -10.99
N TYR A 47 22.47 -4.27 -11.77
CA TYR A 47 22.69 -5.18 -12.89
C TYR A 47 23.00 -6.61 -12.43
N VAL A 48 23.85 -6.75 -11.42
CA VAL A 48 24.18 -8.05 -10.82
C VAL A 48 22.94 -8.72 -10.24
N ASN A 49 22.13 -7.97 -9.53
CA ASN A 49 20.95 -8.48 -8.88
C ASN A 49 19.80 -8.74 -9.87
N SER A 50 19.68 -7.96 -10.93
CA SER A 50 18.77 -8.22 -12.04
C SER A 50 19.10 -9.55 -12.75
N LEU A 51 20.38 -9.80 -12.95
CA LEU A 51 20.87 -11.06 -13.51
C LEU A 51 20.57 -12.23 -12.56
N LEU A 52 20.86 -12.08 -11.28
CA LEU A 52 20.58 -13.11 -10.27
C LEU A 52 19.09 -13.39 -10.15
N ALA A 53 18.25 -12.35 -10.11
CA ALA A 53 16.80 -12.50 -10.09
C ALA A 53 16.28 -13.25 -11.33
N ALA A 54 16.78 -12.91 -12.52
CA ALA A 54 16.43 -13.59 -13.76
C ALA A 54 16.84 -15.07 -13.74
N LEU A 55 18.04 -15.37 -13.26
CA LEU A 55 18.54 -16.73 -13.08
C LEU A 55 17.63 -17.54 -12.15
N LEU A 56 17.27 -16.99 -10.99
CA LEU A 56 16.38 -17.66 -10.03
C LEU A 56 14.97 -17.85 -10.61
N PHE A 57 14.47 -16.88 -11.34
CA PHE A 57 13.12 -16.93 -11.90
C PHE A 57 12.95 -17.97 -13.01
N ILE A 58 13.97 -18.15 -13.86
CA ILE A 58 13.92 -19.16 -14.95
C ILE A 58 14.37 -20.56 -14.50
N LEU A 59 14.86 -20.70 -13.26
CA LEU A 59 15.37 -21.98 -12.74
C LEU A 59 14.33 -23.13 -12.81
N PRO A 60 13.06 -22.95 -12.42
CA PRO A 60 12.07 -24.04 -12.51
C PRO A 60 11.90 -24.57 -13.93
N PHE A 61 12.01 -23.68 -14.91
CA PHE A 61 11.94 -24.00 -16.31
C PHE A 61 13.16 -24.81 -16.77
N MET A 62 14.35 -24.36 -16.40
CA MET A 62 15.60 -25.07 -16.71
C MET A 62 15.62 -26.50 -16.17
N LEU A 63 14.99 -26.73 -14.99
CA LEU A 63 14.92 -28.06 -14.37
C LEU A 63 13.92 -28.99 -15.07
N THR A 64 12.86 -28.47 -15.66
CA THR A 64 11.81 -29.28 -16.29
C THR A 64 12.01 -29.51 -17.77
N GLY A 65 12.72 -28.62 -18.47
CA GLY A 65 12.92 -28.65 -19.93
C GLY A 65 11.64 -28.47 -20.75
N LYS A 66 10.51 -28.08 -20.12
CA LYS A 66 9.22 -27.92 -20.78
C LYS A 66 9.08 -26.52 -21.40
N LYS A 67 9.02 -26.41 -22.72
CA LYS A 67 8.99 -25.12 -23.43
C LYS A 67 7.80 -24.21 -23.10
N TRP A 68 6.64 -24.77 -22.77
CA TRP A 68 5.49 -23.97 -22.41
C TRP A 68 5.69 -23.20 -21.09
N LEU A 69 6.54 -23.72 -20.18
CA LEU A 69 6.90 -23.06 -18.96
C LEU A 69 7.75 -21.81 -19.18
N GLU A 70 8.52 -21.75 -20.30
CA GLU A 70 9.28 -20.54 -20.66
C GLU A 70 8.36 -19.33 -20.81
N TYR A 71 7.24 -19.54 -21.51
CA TYR A 71 6.28 -18.49 -21.76
C TYR A 71 5.50 -18.14 -20.50
N LEU A 72 5.07 -19.16 -19.77
CA LEU A 72 4.34 -18.97 -18.50
C LEU A 72 5.18 -18.18 -17.49
N VAL A 73 6.45 -18.50 -17.33
CA VAL A 73 7.36 -17.80 -16.42
C VAL A 73 7.51 -16.32 -16.77
N LEU A 74 7.62 -15.99 -18.07
CA LEU A 74 7.71 -14.60 -18.49
C LEU A 74 6.41 -13.81 -18.22
N PHE A 75 5.24 -14.42 -18.46
CA PHE A 75 3.96 -13.79 -18.12
C PHE A 75 3.74 -13.62 -16.62
N ILE A 76 4.15 -14.62 -15.81
CA ILE A 76 4.11 -14.49 -14.35
C ILE A 76 5.02 -13.35 -13.90
N LEU A 77 6.22 -13.24 -14.48
CA LEU A 77 7.13 -12.15 -14.20
C LEU A 77 6.54 -10.77 -14.55
N ASP A 78 5.90 -10.66 -15.72
CA ASP A 78 5.21 -9.43 -16.11
C ASP A 78 4.13 -9.05 -15.10
N GLY A 79 3.30 -10.00 -14.70
CA GLY A 79 2.25 -9.78 -13.71
C GLY A 79 2.81 -9.30 -12.36
N LEU A 80 3.88 -9.93 -11.87
CA LEU A 80 4.53 -9.55 -10.62
C LEU A 80 5.16 -8.15 -10.70
N LEU A 81 5.87 -7.83 -11.78
CA LEU A 81 6.50 -6.53 -11.94
C LEU A 81 5.47 -5.42 -12.09
N ILE A 82 4.46 -5.60 -12.95
CA ILE A 82 3.39 -4.62 -13.17
C ILE A 82 2.59 -4.40 -11.88
N SER A 83 2.22 -5.46 -11.17
CA SER A 83 1.47 -5.32 -9.90
C SER A 83 2.24 -4.50 -8.87
N ASN A 84 3.56 -4.69 -8.76
CA ASN A 84 4.40 -3.88 -7.89
C ASN A 84 4.48 -2.41 -8.31
N LEU A 85 4.61 -2.12 -9.63
CA LEU A 85 4.58 -0.74 -10.14
C LEU A 85 3.25 -0.04 -9.82
N MET A 86 2.15 -0.73 -10.05
CA MET A 86 0.81 -0.21 -9.79
C MET A 86 0.57 0.02 -8.29
N TYR A 87 0.98 -0.94 -7.47
CA TYR A 87 0.86 -0.83 -6.01
C TYR A 87 1.70 0.34 -5.47
N CYS A 88 2.93 0.50 -5.97
CA CYS A 88 3.78 1.63 -5.59
C CYS A 88 3.15 2.99 -5.94
N ARG A 89 2.52 3.11 -7.11
CA ARG A 89 1.83 4.35 -7.51
C ARG A 89 0.66 4.71 -6.60
N THR A 90 0.03 3.69 -6.02
CA THR A 90 -1.15 3.87 -5.16
C THR A 90 -0.76 4.03 -3.68
N TYR A 91 0.24 3.26 -3.23
CA TYR A 91 0.55 3.09 -1.81
C TYR A 91 1.96 3.53 -1.41
N ASN A 92 2.79 3.99 -2.35
CA ASN A 92 4.20 4.37 -2.14
C ASN A 92 5.04 3.27 -1.43
N SER A 93 4.68 2.02 -1.64
CA SER A 93 5.38 0.85 -1.08
C SER A 93 5.32 -0.33 -2.05
N MET A 94 6.15 -1.35 -1.80
CA MET A 94 6.04 -2.62 -2.50
C MET A 94 4.78 -3.36 -2.05
N ILE A 95 4.26 -4.23 -2.93
CA ILE A 95 3.10 -5.05 -2.59
C ILE A 95 3.50 -6.11 -1.55
N PRO A 96 2.90 -6.13 -0.36
CA PRO A 96 3.13 -7.17 0.63
C PRO A 96 2.63 -8.53 0.13
N LEU A 97 3.25 -9.62 0.58
CA LEU A 97 2.87 -10.98 0.18
C LEU A 97 1.40 -11.27 0.47
N GLU A 98 0.91 -10.83 1.63
CA GLU A 98 -0.50 -11.03 2.03
C GLU A 98 -1.47 -10.31 1.09
N SER A 99 -1.06 -9.21 0.44
CA SER A 99 -1.92 -8.51 -0.52
C SER A 99 -2.24 -9.35 -1.75
N TYR A 100 -1.38 -10.31 -2.13
CA TYR A 100 -1.70 -11.27 -3.20
C TYR A 100 -2.81 -12.25 -2.78
N LEU A 101 -2.92 -12.59 -1.49
CA LEU A 101 -4.00 -13.43 -0.97
C LEU A 101 -5.36 -12.72 -0.99
N LEU A 102 -5.35 -11.39 -1.05
CA LEU A 102 -6.54 -10.55 -1.10
C LEU A 102 -7.00 -10.23 -2.53
N ALA A 103 -6.43 -10.91 -3.54
CA ALA A 103 -6.78 -10.71 -4.95
C ALA A 103 -8.29 -10.87 -5.23
N SER A 104 -9.02 -11.64 -4.42
CA SER A 104 -10.49 -11.74 -4.49
C SER A 104 -11.22 -10.39 -4.29
N ASN A 105 -10.60 -9.45 -3.56
CA ASN A 105 -11.16 -8.12 -3.32
C ASN A 105 -10.82 -7.11 -4.42
N LEU A 106 -10.04 -7.51 -5.44
CA LEU A 106 -9.65 -6.64 -6.55
C LEU A 106 -10.86 -6.08 -7.32
N SER A 107 -12.01 -6.76 -7.33
CA SER A 107 -13.23 -6.24 -7.94
C SER A 107 -13.66 -4.90 -7.33
N ASP A 108 -13.49 -4.73 -6.03
CA ASP A 108 -13.81 -3.48 -5.33
C ASP A 108 -12.77 -2.38 -5.55
N PHE A 109 -11.57 -2.74 -6.04
CA PHE A 109 -10.45 -1.84 -6.31
C PHE A 109 -10.17 -1.59 -7.79
N THR A 110 -11.01 -2.11 -8.70
CA THR A 110 -10.80 -2.05 -10.16
C THR A 110 -10.51 -0.64 -10.67
N ALA A 111 -11.21 0.37 -10.17
CA ALA A 111 -11.00 1.75 -10.59
C ALA A 111 -9.61 2.28 -10.17
N SER A 112 -9.15 1.95 -8.96
CA SER A 112 -7.79 2.31 -8.49
C SER A 112 -6.71 1.56 -9.26
N VAL A 113 -6.99 0.31 -9.65
CA VAL A 113 -6.12 -0.48 -10.52
C VAL A 113 -5.97 0.20 -11.88
N ILE A 114 -7.08 0.57 -12.53
CA ILE A 114 -7.08 1.25 -13.83
C ILE A 114 -6.36 2.61 -13.74
N ASP A 115 -6.63 3.41 -12.69
CA ASP A 115 -5.98 4.72 -12.50
C ASP A 115 -4.46 4.60 -12.27
N SER A 116 -4.00 3.47 -11.72
CA SER A 116 -2.58 3.21 -11.49
C SER A 116 -1.84 2.68 -12.72
N MET A 117 -2.53 2.28 -13.79
CA MET A 117 -1.90 1.81 -15.03
C MET A 117 -1.24 2.96 -15.79
N ARG A 118 -0.10 2.69 -16.42
CA ARG A 118 0.61 3.62 -17.30
C ARG A 118 1.02 2.91 -18.58
N TRP A 119 1.03 3.64 -19.69
CA TRP A 119 1.42 3.09 -21.00
C TRP A 119 2.82 2.49 -20.99
N ILE A 120 3.73 3.03 -20.20
CA ILE A 120 5.10 2.53 -20.07
C ILE A 120 5.15 1.08 -19.55
N ASP A 121 4.14 0.65 -18.78
CA ASP A 121 4.08 -0.72 -18.24
C ASP A 121 3.94 -1.76 -19.37
N ALA A 122 3.39 -1.36 -20.52
CA ALA A 122 3.25 -2.20 -21.70
C ALA A 122 4.60 -2.67 -22.27
N LEU A 123 5.71 -2.02 -21.94
CA LEU A 123 7.04 -2.46 -22.33
C LEU A 123 7.37 -3.86 -21.78
N LEU A 124 6.82 -4.21 -20.61
CA LEU A 124 7.05 -5.52 -20.01
C LEU A 124 6.40 -6.66 -20.83
N PRO A 125 5.07 -6.70 -21.04
CA PRO A 125 4.47 -7.74 -21.86
C PRO A 125 4.89 -7.68 -23.33
N LEU A 126 5.18 -6.51 -23.88
CA LEU A 126 5.70 -6.38 -25.23
C LEU A 126 7.04 -7.10 -25.38
N SER A 127 7.95 -6.98 -24.42
CA SER A 127 9.21 -7.70 -24.39
C SER A 127 9.02 -9.23 -24.33
N THR A 128 7.99 -9.71 -23.63
CA THR A 128 7.59 -11.13 -23.63
C THR A 128 7.18 -11.58 -25.04
N LEU A 129 6.31 -10.82 -25.70
CA LEU A 129 5.85 -11.14 -27.05
C LEU A 129 7.00 -11.18 -28.05
N ILE A 130 7.92 -10.22 -27.99
CA ILE A 130 9.14 -10.18 -28.83
C ILE A 130 10.03 -11.40 -28.56
N CYS A 131 10.21 -11.78 -27.29
CA CYS A 131 10.99 -12.96 -26.91
C CYS A 131 10.35 -14.24 -27.46
N ILE A 132 9.05 -14.43 -27.26
CA ILE A 132 8.28 -15.59 -27.76
C ILE A 132 8.39 -15.67 -29.29
N TYR A 133 8.16 -14.56 -29.99
CA TYR A 133 8.30 -14.51 -31.45
C TYR A 133 9.71 -14.90 -31.90
N SER A 134 10.74 -14.39 -31.25
CA SER A 134 12.14 -14.69 -31.55
C SER A 134 12.47 -16.17 -31.34
N LEU A 135 11.99 -16.76 -30.25
CA LEU A 135 12.16 -18.18 -29.94
C LEU A 135 11.40 -19.07 -30.97
N HIS A 136 10.18 -18.69 -31.30
CA HIS A 136 9.36 -19.43 -32.27
C HIS A 136 9.97 -19.40 -33.67
N LYS A 137 10.40 -18.22 -34.16
CA LYS A 137 11.06 -18.07 -35.46
C LYS A 137 12.34 -18.89 -35.59
N ARG A 138 13.09 -19.06 -34.52
CA ARG A 138 14.32 -19.88 -34.49
C ARG A 138 14.02 -21.36 -34.54
N LYS A 139 12.95 -21.85 -33.90
CA LYS A 139 12.51 -23.24 -33.95
C LYS A 139 12.26 -23.70 -35.39
N ASN A 140 11.67 -22.83 -36.22
CA ASN A 140 11.36 -23.13 -37.60
C ASN A 140 12.59 -23.16 -38.52
N ARG A 141 13.76 -22.65 -38.06
CA ARG A 141 15.01 -22.66 -38.82
C ARG A 141 16.02 -23.74 -38.41
N GLY A 142 15.76 -24.47 -37.32
CA GLY A 142 16.73 -25.39 -36.70
C GLY A 142 16.24 -26.82 -36.50
N ALA A 143 15.41 -27.36 -37.40
CA ALA A 143 14.82 -28.70 -37.27
C ALA A 143 15.78 -29.89 -37.48
N GLU A 144 17.09 -29.66 -37.65
CA GLU A 144 18.06 -30.70 -38.02
C GLU A 144 19.22 -30.91 -37.06
N ALA A 145 18.96 -31.05 -35.74
CA ALA A 145 20.04 -31.46 -34.82
C ALA A 145 19.49 -32.27 -33.63
N SER A 146 18.99 -33.45 -33.89
CA SER A 146 18.62 -34.41 -32.86
C SER A 146 19.65 -35.56 -32.81
N GLY A 147 20.39 -35.65 -31.73
CA GLY A 147 21.26 -36.83 -31.53
C GLY A 147 22.31 -36.78 -30.40
N ARG A 148 22.53 -35.64 -29.71
CA ARG A 148 23.55 -35.54 -28.64
C ARG A 148 23.06 -34.88 -27.34
N GLU A 149 21.85 -35.20 -26.88
CA GLU A 149 21.17 -34.33 -25.91
C GLU A 149 21.50 -34.57 -24.41
N GLN A 150 21.76 -35.81 -23.99
CA GLN A 150 21.89 -36.07 -22.52
C GLN A 150 23.17 -35.52 -21.89
N GLY A 151 24.31 -35.68 -22.52
CA GLY A 151 25.59 -35.15 -21.99
C GLY A 151 25.63 -33.61 -22.01
N ALA A 152 25.01 -33.03 -23.03
CA ALA A 152 24.90 -31.57 -23.15
C ALA A 152 23.97 -30.94 -22.09
N TYR A 153 22.94 -31.64 -21.63
CA TYR A 153 21.99 -31.17 -20.61
C TYR A 153 22.65 -31.08 -19.23
N ALA A 154 23.37 -32.12 -18.80
CA ALA A 154 24.08 -32.09 -17.51
C ALA A 154 25.15 -30.97 -17.45
N LEU A 155 25.85 -30.75 -18.56
CA LEU A 155 26.83 -29.68 -18.66
C LEU A 155 26.17 -28.30 -18.58
N ARG A 156 25.03 -28.11 -19.22
CA ARG A 156 24.23 -26.86 -19.16
C ARG A 156 23.77 -26.53 -17.75
N ILE A 157 23.23 -27.54 -17.02
CA ILE A 157 22.82 -27.35 -15.62
C ILE A 157 24.01 -26.95 -14.75
N LYS A 158 25.17 -27.64 -14.91
CA LYS A 158 26.39 -27.31 -14.14
C LYS A 158 26.83 -25.87 -14.41
N GLN A 159 26.83 -25.42 -15.65
CA GLN A 159 27.21 -24.06 -16.03
C GLN A 159 26.21 -23.04 -15.50
N TYR A 160 24.92 -23.33 -15.60
CA TYR A 160 23.86 -22.49 -15.04
C TYR A 160 24.04 -22.33 -13.51
N ALA A 161 24.25 -23.43 -12.79
CA ALA A 161 24.49 -23.42 -11.37
C ALA A 161 25.74 -22.60 -10.99
N LEU A 162 26.84 -22.75 -11.74
CA LEU A 162 28.06 -21.97 -11.53
C LEU A 162 27.85 -20.46 -11.78
N THR A 163 27.11 -20.11 -12.83
CA THR A 163 26.80 -18.69 -13.11
C THR A 163 25.88 -18.11 -12.03
N THR A 164 24.89 -18.86 -11.58
CA THR A 164 23.99 -18.45 -10.50
C THR A 164 24.77 -18.27 -9.19
N LEU A 165 25.66 -19.22 -8.87
CA LEU A 165 26.52 -19.13 -7.69
C LEU A 165 27.47 -17.92 -7.77
N ALA A 166 28.08 -17.67 -8.93
CA ALA A 166 28.95 -16.52 -9.12
C ALA A 166 28.19 -15.19 -8.97
N ALA A 167 27.00 -15.08 -9.56
CA ALA A 167 26.14 -13.91 -9.41
C ALA A 167 25.69 -13.72 -7.96
N PHE A 168 25.36 -14.80 -7.25
CA PHE A 168 25.02 -14.77 -5.83
C PHE A 168 26.18 -14.30 -4.96
N LEU A 169 27.37 -14.88 -5.14
CA LEU A 169 28.57 -14.47 -4.38
C LEU A 169 28.93 -13.01 -4.64
N LEU A 170 28.84 -12.56 -5.88
CA LEU A 170 29.06 -11.15 -6.22
C LEU A 170 28.01 -10.25 -5.57
N SER A 171 26.75 -10.63 -5.58
CA SER A 171 25.69 -9.90 -4.87
C SER A 171 25.99 -9.79 -3.36
N VAL A 172 26.39 -10.89 -2.72
CA VAL A 172 26.78 -10.91 -1.30
C VAL A 172 27.97 -9.97 -1.04
N ILE A 173 29.01 -10.01 -1.87
CA ILE A 173 30.17 -9.10 -1.75
C ILE A 173 29.71 -7.64 -1.83
N LEU A 174 28.86 -7.30 -2.79
CA LEU A 174 28.33 -5.94 -2.95
C LEU A 174 27.49 -5.50 -1.75
N ILE A 175 26.67 -6.40 -1.17
CA ILE A 175 25.90 -6.12 0.04
C ILE A 175 26.83 -5.79 1.21
N PHE A 176 27.89 -6.58 1.43
CA PHE A 176 28.85 -6.32 2.52
C PHE A 176 29.65 -5.04 2.28
N ALA A 177 30.06 -4.77 1.05
CA ALA A 177 30.75 -3.53 0.69
C ALA A 177 29.89 -2.27 0.93
N LYS A 178 28.56 -2.40 0.97
CA LYS A 178 27.59 -1.29 1.19
C LYS A 178 27.05 -1.21 2.62
N GLY A 179 27.63 -1.93 3.57
CA GLY A 179 27.28 -1.84 4.99
C GLY A 179 26.56 -3.05 5.56
N GLY A 180 26.56 -4.17 4.82
CA GLY A 180 26.11 -5.47 5.29
C GLY A 180 24.59 -5.74 5.13
N PRO A 181 24.18 -6.98 5.43
CA PRO A 181 22.79 -7.43 5.26
C PRO A 181 21.79 -6.64 6.12
N GLU A 182 22.15 -6.32 7.36
CA GLU A 182 21.27 -5.58 8.27
C GLU A 182 20.87 -4.23 7.66
N LYS A 183 21.83 -3.45 7.17
CA LYS A 183 21.54 -2.19 6.50
C LYS A 183 20.75 -2.37 5.21
N ALA A 184 20.97 -3.46 4.49
CA ALA A 184 20.20 -3.79 3.30
C ALA A 184 18.75 -4.09 3.61
N PHE A 185 18.47 -4.90 4.65
CA PHE A 185 17.12 -5.32 5.03
C PHE A 185 16.35 -4.24 5.77
N ASN A 186 16.98 -3.44 6.63
CA ASN A 186 16.30 -2.34 7.33
C ASN A 186 15.73 -1.25 6.42
N ASN A 187 16.08 -1.24 5.14
CA ASN A 187 15.57 -0.29 4.17
C ASN A 187 14.42 -0.87 3.30
N LEU A 188 14.01 -2.12 3.50
CA LEU A 188 12.97 -2.75 2.68
C LEU A 188 11.58 -2.11 2.87
N ASP A 189 11.33 -1.50 4.03
CA ASP A 189 10.06 -0.82 4.31
C ASP A 189 9.95 0.56 3.65
N ASN A 190 11.02 1.04 3.04
CA ASN A 190 11.04 2.33 2.35
C ASN A 190 11.07 2.13 0.84
N ALA A 191 9.97 2.41 0.14
CA ALA A 191 9.84 2.26 -1.31
C ALA A 191 10.95 2.96 -2.10
N ASN A 192 11.43 4.11 -1.62
CA ASN A 192 12.50 4.85 -2.27
C ASN A 192 13.87 4.15 -2.16
N MET A 193 14.05 3.25 -1.22
CA MET A 193 15.30 2.51 -1.02
C MET A 193 15.32 1.17 -1.76
N TYR A 194 14.19 0.70 -2.27
CA TYR A 194 14.08 -0.58 -2.95
C TYR A 194 14.94 -0.65 -4.20
N THR A 195 14.85 0.37 -5.04
CA THR A 195 15.52 0.41 -6.33
C THR A 195 17.03 0.50 -6.24
N CYS A 196 17.54 1.11 -5.18
CA CYS A 196 18.98 1.22 -4.98
C CYS A 196 19.69 -0.13 -4.81
N LYS A 197 18.94 -1.20 -4.50
CA LYS A 197 19.55 -2.46 -4.13
C LYS A 197 19.02 -3.61 -4.93
N VAL A 198 17.94 -3.38 -5.82
CA VAL A 198 17.58 -4.55 -6.49
C VAL A 198 16.19 -4.90 -6.85
N PRO A 199 15.94 -5.38 -8.02
CA PRO A 199 14.84 -6.28 -8.32
C PRO A 199 14.79 -7.54 -7.44
N MET A 200 15.94 -8.04 -6.99
CA MET A 200 15.98 -9.20 -6.11
C MET A 200 15.42 -8.90 -4.73
N TYR A 201 15.67 -7.70 -4.17
CA TYR A 201 15.05 -7.32 -2.89
C TYR A 201 13.55 -7.06 -3.03
N THR A 202 13.08 -6.58 -4.17
CA THR A 202 11.65 -6.32 -4.35
C THR A 202 10.81 -7.60 -4.42
N ILE A 203 11.33 -8.68 -5.00
CA ILE A 203 10.59 -9.93 -5.16
C ILE A 203 11.09 -10.99 -4.19
N PHE A 204 12.36 -11.34 -4.26
CA PHE A 204 12.92 -12.42 -3.43
C PHE A 204 13.34 -11.94 -2.05
N GLY A 205 13.86 -10.72 -1.93
CA GLY A 205 14.25 -10.15 -0.65
C GLY A 205 13.04 -9.88 0.23
N ASN A 206 11.94 -9.40 -0.34
CA ASN A 206 10.69 -9.20 0.39
C ASN A 206 10.13 -10.54 0.89
N LEU A 207 10.11 -11.57 0.05
CA LEU A 207 9.69 -12.92 0.44
C LEU A 207 10.56 -13.47 1.57
N ILE A 208 11.89 -13.28 1.49
CA ILE A 208 12.83 -13.73 2.53
C ILE A 208 12.63 -12.89 3.81
N HIS A 209 12.48 -11.58 3.68
CA HIS A 209 12.25 -10.68 4.80
C HIS A 209 10.94 -11.03 5.54
N GLU A 210 9.84 -11.17 4.83
CA GLU A 210 8.54 -11.54 5.40
C GLU A 210 8.58 -12.96 6.02
N ALA A 211 9.24 -13.92 5.36
CA ALA A 211 9.39 -15.28 5.89
C ALA A 211 10.27 -15.34 7.15
N ASN A 212 11.20 -14.40 7.29
CA ASN A 212 12.09 -14.31 8.46
C ASN A 212 11.61 -13.32 9.52
N GLN A 213 10.53 -12.57 9.28
CA GLN A 213 9.92 -11.78 10.34
C GLN A 213 9.48 -12.73 11.46
N GLN A 214 10.28 -12.79 12.51
CA GLN A 214 9.91 -13.54 13.72
C GLN A 214 8.69 -12.85 14.31
N LYS A 215 7.58 -13.59 14.38
CA LYS A 215 6.44 -13.16 15.20
C LYS A 215 6.98 -12.95 16.60
N THR A 216 6.96 -11.71 17.07
CA THR A 216 7.42 -11.41 18.42
C THR A 216 6.57 -12.19 19.42
N VAL A 217 7.16 -13.20 20.04
CA VAL A 217 6.49 -13.97 21.07
C VAL A 217 6.50 -13.13 22.35
N PHE A 218 5.35 -12.88 22.93
CA PHE A 218 5.22 -12.14 24.18
C PHE A 218 5.84 -12.95 25.32
N THR A 219 7.05 -12.57 25.71
CA THR A 219 7.81 -13.24 26.77
C THR A 219 7.76 -12.44 28.08
N PRO A 220 8.02 -13.07 29.24
CA PRO A 220 8.15 -12.31 30.50
C PRO A 220 9.20 -11.18 30.43
N LYS A 221 10.26 -11.34 29.64
CA LYS A 221 11.26 -10.30 29.41
C LYS A 221 10.67 -9.10 28.68
N ILE A 222 9.96 -9.34 27.57
CA ILE A 222 9.30 -8.26 26.80
C ILE A 222 8.26 -7.57 27.66
N LYS A 223 7.49 -8.34 28.48
CA LYS A 223 6.56 -7.75 29.42
C LYS A 223 7.27 -6.81 30.40
N ALA A 224 8.38 -7.24 30.99
CA ALA A 224 9.14 -6.41 31.92
C ALA A 224 9.71 -5.15 31.26
N GLU A 225 10.16 -5.24 30.00
CA GLU A 225 10.61 -4.07 29.23
C GLU A 225 9.47 -3.08 28.98
N ILE A 226 8.28 -3.56 28.60
CA ILE A 226 7.08 -2.74 28.43
C ILE A 226 6.66 -2.10 29.75
N ASP A 227 6.58 -2.88 30.81
CA ASP A 227 6.21 -2.39 32.15
C ASP A 227 7.20 -1.31 32.64
N ASN A 228 8.49 -1.52 32.37
CA ASN A 228 9.51 -0.53 32.68
C ASN A 228 9.36 0.75 31.85
N TRP A 229 9.11 0.63 30.55
CA TRP A 229 8.87 1.77 29.67
C TRP A 229 7.63 2.56 30.12
N MET A 230 6.54 1.87 30.44
CA MET A 230 5.30 2.48 30.93
C MET A 230 5.50 3.28 32.23
N LYS A 231 6.32 2.77 33.17
CA LYS A 231 6.65 3.47 34.43
C LYS A 231 7.40 4.78 34.21
N HIS A 232 8.13 4.90 33.11
CA HIS A 232 8.90 6.11 32.80
C HIS A 232 8.13 7.10 31.90
N GLN A 233 6.89 6.77 31.52
CA GLN A 233 6.04 7.72 30.82
C GLN A 233 5.60 8.84 31.78
N PRO A 234 5.42 10.06 31.26
CA PRO A 234 4.85 11.15 32.09
C PRO A 234 3.53 10.69 32.71
N ALA A 235 3.39 10.89 34.01
CA ALA A 235 2.13 10.59 34.65
C ALA A 235 1.01 11.39 33.99
N TYR A 236 -0.11 10.72 33.70
CA TYR A 236 -1.32 11.38 33.22
C TYR A 236 -1.70 12.46 34.22
N GLN A 237 -1.68 13.70 33.77
CA GLN A 237 -2.24 14.81 34.57
C GLN A 237 -3.69 14.99 34.11
N PRO A 238 -4.67 14.73 34.98
CA PRO A 238 -6.06 14.99 34.64
C PRO A 238 -6.19 16.47 34.25
N LEU A 239 -6.87 16.73 33.16
CA LEU A 239 -7.26 18.09 32.79
C LEU A 239 -8.04 18.70 33.96
N ALA A 240 -7.75 19.97 34.27
CA ALA A 240 -8.39 20.68 35.38
C ALA A 240 -9.92 20.51 35.33
N ASP A 241 -10.57 20.42 36.49
CA ASP A 241 -12.03 20.25 36.65
C ASP A 241 -12.87 21.34 35.94
N SER A 242 -12.21 22.38 35.41
CA SER A 242 -12.84 23.45 34.63
C SER A 242 -13.38 23.04 33.27
N ILE A 243 -12.95 21.87 32.70
CA ILE A 243 -13.50 21.37 31.46
C ILE A 243 -14.76 20.59 31.78
N ALA A 244 -15.90 21.14 31.32
CA ALA A 244 -17.20 20.51 31.51
C ALA A 244 -17.18 19.10 30.90
N ARG A 245 -17.44 18.06 31.70
CA ARG A 245 -17.51 16.67 31.25
C ARG A 245 -18.66 16.53 30.24
N LYS A 246 -18.33 16.28 29.00
CA LYS A 246 -19.31 16.05 27.92
C LYS A 246 -19.65 14.57 27.87
N LYS A 247 -20.92 14.26 27.61
CA LYS A 247 -21.40 12.87 27.48
C LYS A 247 -21.29 12.32 26.06
N THR A 248 -20.86 13.12 25.10
CA THR A 248 -20.77 12.71 23.71
C THR A 248 -19.44 13.06 23.13
N LEU A 249 -18.76 12.05 22.54
CA LEU A 249 -17.56 12.20 21.76
C LEU A 249 -17.86 11.84 20.31
N VAL A 250 -17.58 12.77 19.39
CA VAL A 250 -17.67 12.53 17.94
C VAL A 250 -16.26 12.59 17.37
N VAL A 251 -15.84 11.53 16.72
CA VAL A 251 -14.55 11.42 16.02
C VAL A 251 -14.84 11.34 14.53
N ILE A 252 -14.32 12.28 13.76
CA ILE A 252 -14.47 12.33 12.31
C ILE A 252 -13.13 12.11 11.65
N PHE A 253 -12.98 11.02 10.90
CA PHE A 253 -11.83 10.74 10.05
C PHE A 253 -12.09 11.33 8.67
N CYS A 254 -11.43 12.45 8.37
CA CYS A 254 -11.55 13.10 7.07
C CYS A 254 -10.54 12.50 6.12
N GLU A 255 -11.04 11.77 5.10
CA GLU A 255 -10.19 11.12 4.10
C GLU A 255 -9.35 12.14 3.33
N SER A 256 -8.03 11.94 3.33
CA SER A 256 -7.04 12.73 2.59
C SER A 256 -7.04 14.24 2.85
N LEU A 257 -7.63 14.73 3.93
CA LEU A 257 -7.55 16.15 4.30
C LEU A 257 -6.17 16.46 4.89
N GLU A 258 -5.48 17.43 4.31
CA GLU A 258 -4.12 17.81 4.70
C GLU A 258 -4.07 19.21 5.32
N SER A 259 -3.13 19.43 6.24
CA SER A 259 -3.03 20.69 7.00
C SER A 259 -2.72 21.92 6.14
N TRP A 260 -2.08 21.76 4.97
CA TRP A 260 -1.75 22.86 4.08
C TRP A 260 -2.98 23.50 3.43
N GLU A 261 -4.13 22.82 3.37
CA GLU A 261 -5.39 23.32 2.85
C GLU A 261 -6.10 24.27 3.83
N ILE A 262 -5.77 24.11 5.12
CA ILE A 262 -6.36 24.90 6.20
C ILE A 262 -5.82 26.34 6.14
N ASN A 263 -6.73 27.31 6.27
CA ASN A 263 -6.44 28.74 6.13
C ASN A 263 -5.79 29.12 4.78
N ARG A 264 -5.88 28.26 3.77
CA ARG A 264 -5.32 28.51 2.44
C ARG A 264 -6.35 29.18 1.52
N LYS A 265 -5.89 30.22 0.86
CA LYS A 265 -6.62 30.85 -0.26
C LYS A 265 -5.88 30.62 -1.56
N VAL A 266 -6.62 30.18 -2.57
CA VAL A 266 -6.13 30.02 -3.95
C VAL A 266 -7.06 30.83 -4.86
N GLU A 267 -6.50 31.74 -5.66
CA GLU A 267 -7.26 32.71 -6.46
C GLU A 267 -8.29 33.50 -5.64
N GLY A 268 -7.93 33.86 -4.40
CA GLY A 268 -8.81 34.58 -3.47
C GLY A 268 -9.90 33.73 -2.82
N LYS A 269 -10.04 32.46 -3.16
CA LYS A 269 -11.04 31.53 -2.61
C LYS A 269 -10.45 30.68 -1.52
N GLU A 270 -11.15 30.55 -0.40
CA GLU A 270 -10.77 29.63 0.68
C GLU A 270 -11.04 28.19 0.27
N ILE A 271 -10.08 27.29 0.49
CA ILE A 271 -10.26 25.88 0.23
C ILE A 271 -11.17 25.26 1.29
N THR A 272 -10.96 25.60 2.57
CA THR A 272 -11.67 25.02 3.71
C THR A 272 -12.35 26.09 4.58
N PRO A 273 -13.36 26.81 4.07
CA PRO A 273 -13.95 27.96 4.78
C PRO A 273 -14.65 27.57 6.10
N ASN A 274 -15.24 26.39 6.19
CA ASN A 274 -15.90 25.93 7.42
C ASN A 274 -14.91 25.53 8.50
N LEU A 275 -13.87 24.76 8.14
CA LEU A 275 -12.80 24.42 9.07
C LEU A 275 -12.06 25.68 9.54
N ASN A 276 -11.79 26.63 8.64
CA ASN A 276 -11.19 27.92 9.00
C ASN A 276 -12.03 28.65 10.05
N ARG A 277 -13.34 28.66 9.88
CA ARG A 277 -14.27 29.23 10.88
C ARG A 277 -14.21 28.50 12.22
N TYR A 278 -14.19 27.15 12.21
CA TYR A 278 -14.09 26.37 13.45
C TYR A 278 -12.76 26.61 14.16
N ILE A 279 -11.65 26.68 13.43
CA ILE A 279 -10.33 26.94 14.00
C ILE A 279 -10.25 28.36 14.65
N ALA A 280 -10.98 29.31 14.11
CA ALA A 280 -11.06 30.66 14.67
C ALA A 280 -11.94 30.73 15.95
N ASP A 281 -12.71 29.69 16.27
CA ASP A 281 -13.55 29.65 17.45
C ASP A 281 -12.70 29.40 18.73
N SER A 282 -12.97 30.16 19.78
CA SER A 282 -12.24 30.09 21.06
C SER A 282 -12.36 28.77 21.79
N HIS A 283 -13.33 27.91 21.41
CA HIS A 283 -13.52 26.57 21.98
C HIS A 283 -12.81 25.47 21.19
N THR A 284 -12.04 25.85 20.18
CA THR A 284 -11.32 24.91 19.32
C THR A 284 -9.85 24.79 19.73
N LEU A 285 -9.38 23.56 19.89
CA LEU A 285 -7.96 23.24 19.94
C LEU A 285 -7.50 22.81 18.55
N TYR A 286 -6.60 23.58 17.93
CA TYR A 286 -6.03 23.29 16.64
C TYR A 286 -4.57 22.86 16.75
N ALA A 287 -4.22 21.70 16.18
CA ALA A 287 -2.87 21.15 16.16
C ALA A 287 -2.36 21.04 14.71
N PRO A 288 -1.74 22.11 14.15
CA PRO A 288 -1.38 22.19 12.72
C PRO A 288 -0.19 21.32 12.32
N HIS A 289 0.60 20.85 13.25
CA HIS A 289 1.87 20.14 12.99
C HIS A 289 1.82 18.65 13.31
N VAL A 290 0.63 18.04 13.27
CA VAL A 290 0.49 16.60 13.45
C VAL A 290 0.91 15.89 12.17
N LEU A 291 1.94 15.04 12.28
CA LEU A 291 2.40 14.21 11.18
C LEU A 291 1.65 12.87 11.21
N THR A 292 1.21 12.43 10.03
CA THR A 292 0.59 11.12 9.91
C THR A 292 1.56 10.00 10.26
N GLN A 293 1.07 9.01 11.01
CA GLN A 293 1.80 7.79 11.37
C GLN A 293 1.24 6.56 10.63
N VAL A 294 0.26 6.75 9.73
CA VAL A 294 -0.30 5.64 8.96
C VAL A 294 0.74 4.99 8.05
N LYS A 295 0.58 3.69 7.81
CA LYS A 295 1.43 2.85 6.98
C LYS A 295 0.59 2.17 5.87
N GLY A 296 0.77 0.88 5.65
CA GLY A 296 0.09 0.11 4.62
C GLY A 296 -1.44 0.06 4.74
N GLY A 297 -1.97 0.14 5.95
CA GLY A 297 -3.42 0.16 6.21
C GLY A 297 -4.11 1.49 5.91
N ARG A 298 -3.36 2.60 5.73
CA ARG A 298 -3.94 3.91 5.39
C ARG A 298 -5.01 4.36 6.39
N SER A 299 -6.24 4.61 5.91
CA SER A 299 -7.34 5.12 6.74
C SER A 299 -7.68 4.21 7.91
N ILE A 300 -7.54 2.88 7.77
CA ILE A 300 -7.79 1.95 8.87
C ILE A 300 -6.67 2.01 9.93
N ASP A 301 -5.43 2.33 9.54
CA ASP A 301 -4.35 2.60 10.48
C ASP A 301 -4.61 3.88 11.29
N GLY A 302 -5.19 4.91 10.66
CA GLY A 302 -5.64 6.11 11.36
C GLY A 302 -6.69 5.78 12.44
N GLN A 303 -7.59 4.86 12.13
CA GLN A 303 -8.57 4.39 13.12
C GLN A 303 -7.91 3.62 14.27
N LEU A 304 -6.89 2.79 14.00
CA LEU A 304 -6.10 2.12 15.04
C LEU A 304 -5.45 3.13 15.99
N LEU A 305 -4.71 4.10 15.42
CA LEU A 305 -4.00 5.13 16.18
C LEU A 305 -4.92 5.86 17.14
N VAL A 306 -6.04 6.36 16.64
CA VAL A 306 -6.98 7.15 17.45
C VAL A 306 -7.75 6.28 18.45
N SER A 307 -8.14 5.07 18.03
CA SER A 307 -8.96 4.20 18.88
C SER A 307 -8.17 3.49 19.97
N THR A 308 -6.86 3.26 19.78
CA THR A 308 -6.06 2.40 20.68
C THR A 308 -4.78 3.03 21.19
N GLY A 309 -4.29 4.09 20.54
CA GLY A 309 -2.95 4.64 20.80
C GLY A 309 -1.80 3.77 20.27
N LEU A 310 -2.08 2.65 19.59
CA LEU A 310 -1.04 1.77 19.04
C LEU A 310 -0.56 2.27 17.68
N LEU A 311 0.74 2.12 17.42
CA LEU A 311 1.29 2.38 16.09
C LEU A 311 0.91 1.24 15.12
N PRO A 312 0.70 1.56 13.83
CA PRO A 312 0.44 0.55 12.81
C PRO A 312 1.65 -0.35 12.58
N LEU A 313 1.41 -1.49 11.95
CA LEU A 313 2.47 -2.37 11.49
C LEU A 313 3.39 -1.65 10.49
N MET A 314 4.67 -1.93 10.54
CA MET A 314 5.64 -1.36 9.59
C MET A 314 5.37 -1.82 8.15
N SER A 315 4.87 -3.03 7.98
CA SER A 315 4.49 -3.62 6.69
C SER A 315 3.12 -4.28 6.79
N GLY A 316 2.35 -4.23 5.70
CA GLY A 316 1.02 -4.79 5.64
C GLY A 316 -0.04 -3.95 6.36
N CYS A 317 -1.12 -4.59 6.78
CA CYS A 317 -2.25 -3.95 7.44
C CYS A 317 -2.72 -4.80 8.63
N TYR A 318 -2.78 -4.21 9.81
CA TYR A 318 -3.19 -4.92 11.03
C TYR A 318 -4.61 -5.49 10.92
N ALA A 319 -5.51 -4.78 10.25
CA ALA A 319 -6.90 -5.20 10.09
C ALA A 319 -7.05 -6.45 9.22
N MET A 320 -6.04 -6.74 8.38
CA MET A 320 -6.00 -7.94 7.55
C MET A 320 -5.21 -9.06 8.21
N GLN A 321 -4.10 -8.74 8.89
CA GLN A 321 -3.23 -9.75 9.50
C GLN A 321 -3.72 -10.20 10.88
N PHE A 322 -4.31 -9.27 11.65
CA PHE A 322 -4.70 -9.50 13.04
C PHE A 322 -6.14 -9.01 13.33
N PRO A 323 -7.14 -9.34 12.47
CA PRO A 323 -8.50 -8.79 12.61
C PRO A 323 -9.18 -9.22 13.90
N PHE A 324 -8.81 -10.38 14.45
CA PHE A 324 -9.41 -10.97 15.64
C PHE A 324 -8.60 -10.74 16.93
N THR A 325 -7.57 -9.90 16.87
CA THR A 325 -6.79 -9.55 18.06
C THR A 325 -7.62 -8.74 19.03
N HIS A 326 -7.45 -9.03 20.31
CA HIS A 326 -8.09 -8.25 21.36
C HIS A 326 -7.34 -6.93 21.60
N TYR A 327 -7.89 -5.84 21.09
CA TYR A 327 -7.29 -4.51 21.22
C TYR A 327 -7.80 -3.79 22.47
N PRO A 328 -6.93 -3.13 23.25
CA PRO A 328 -7.36 -2.07 24.14
C PRO A 328 -7.94 -0.94 23.28
N SER A 329 -8.98 -0.26 23.75
CA SER A 329 -9.55 0.82 22.96
C SER A 329 -10.18 1.91 23.83
N LEU A 330 -10.23 3.13 23.26
CA LEU A 330 -10.90 4.28 23.85
C LEU A 330 -12.38 3.95 24.17
N VAL A 331 -13.07 3.27 23.27
CA VAL A 331 -14.49 2.89 23.45
C VAL A 331 -14.67 1.95 24.64
N LYS A 332 -13.76 0.97 24.80
CA LYS A 332 -13.80 0.05 25.95
C LYS A 332 -13.54 0.78 27.26
N ALA A 333 -12.52 1.64 27.29
CA ALA A 333 -12.22 2.47 28.46
C ALA A 333 -13.38 3.40 28.82
N MET A 334 -13.98 4.06 27.81
CA MET A 334 -15.19 4.87 28.04
C MET A 334 -16.35 4.05 28.57
N LYS A 335 -16.50 2.79 28.16
CA LYS A 335 -17.57 1.91 28.61
C LYS A 335 -17.38 1.44 30.05
N GLU A 336 -16.13 1.30 30.51
CA GLU A 336 -15.82 1.01 31.91
C GLU A 336 -16.26 2.14 32.84
N GLU A 337 -16.02 3.41 32.42
CA GLU A 337 -16.46 4.58 33.19
C GLU A 337 -17.96 4.89 33.03
N HIS A 338 -18.52 4.58 31.83
CA HIS A 338 -19.90 4.84 31.45
C HIS A 338 -20.56 3.56 30.91
N PRO A 339 -21.06 2.67 31.80
CA PRO A 339 -21.66 1.38 31.40
C PRO A 339 -22.85 1.53 30.45
N ASP A 340 -23.50 2.70 30.41
CA ASP A 340 -24.61 3.05 29.52
C ASP A 340 -24.17 3.59 28.14
N LEU A 341 -22.86 3.60 27.83
CA LEU A 341 -22.31 4.10 26.60
C LEU A 341 -22.92 3.40 25.38
N SER A 342 -23.40 4.21 24.44
CA SER A 342 -23.77 3.76 23.09
C SER A 342 -22.69 4.18 22.10
N SER A 343 -22.14 3.22 21.33
CA SER A 343 -21.04 3.48 20.41
C SER A 343 -21.41 3.11 18.97
N TYR A 344 -21.03 3.97 18.04
CA TYR A 344 -21.47 3.93 16.64
C TYR A 344 -20.28 4.11 15.69
N LEU A 345 -20.20 3.28 14.65
CA LEU A 345 -19.37 3.51 13.46
C LEU A 345 -20.27 3.84 12.28
N MET A 346 -19.94 4.87 11.53
CA MET A 346 -20.64 5.30 10.32
C MET A 346 -19.64 5.48 9.20
N THR A 347 -19.85 4.78 8.09
CA THR A 347 -19.03 4.85 6.88
C THR A 347 -19.85 4.55 5.64
N VAL A 348 -19.38 4.99 4.50
CA VAL A 348 -19.96 4.68 3.18
C VAL A 348 -19.33 3.44 2.54
N ASP A 349 -18.42 2.78 3.24
CA ASP A 349 -17.75 1.56 2.81
C ASP A 349 -18.59 0.30 3.09
N LYS A 350 -18.20 -0.82 2.49
CA LYS A 350 -18.77 -2.13 2.80
C LYS A 350 -18.15 -2.66 4.11
N PRO A 351 -18.87 -3.54 4.85
CA PRO A 351 -18.34 -4.12 6.10
C PRO A 351 -17.00 -4.84 5.94
N ILE A 352 -16.80 -5.48 4.79
CA ILE A 352 -15.59 -6.26 4.48
C ILE A 352 -14.38 -5.39 4.09
N THR A 353 -14.61 -4.12 3.71
CA THR A 353 -13.50 -3.21 3.36
C THR A 353 -12.58 -3.07 4.57
N TRP A 354 -11.34 -3.51 4.44
CA TRP A 354 -10.36 -3.56 5.54
C TRP A 354 -10.84 -4.35 6.78
N ASN A 355 -11.70 -5.35 6.62
CA ASN A 355 -12.33 -6.05 7.76
C ASN A 355 -12.94 -5.10 8.81
N GLN A 356 -13.44 -3.95 8.36
CA GLN A 356 -13.82 -2.84 9.24
C GLN A 356 -14.89 -3.21 10.25
N SER A 357 -15.83 -4.09 9.90
CA SER A 357 -16.85 -4.58 10.85
C SER A 357 -16.23 -5.36 11.99
N VAL A 358 -15.33 -6.28 11.71
CA VAL A 358 -14.66 -7.13 12.71
C VAL A 358 -13.76 -6.28 13.62
N VAL A 359 -13.00 -5.38 13.03
CA VAL A 359 -12.09 -4.49 13.77
C VAL A 359 -12.88 -3.53 14.68
N ALA A 360 -13.96 -2.95 14.18
CA ALA A 360 -14.81 -2.05 14.96
C ALA A 360 -15.48 -2.77 16.14
N GLU A 361 -15.93 -4.00 15.94
CA GLU A 361 -16.43 -4.85 17.02
C GLU A 361 -15.35 -5.10 18.09
N ASN A 362 -14.14 -5.43 17.65
CA ASN A 362 -12.98 -5.63 18.53
C ASN A 362 -12.55 -4.34 19.29
N PHE A 363 -12.87 -3.17 18.76
CA PHE A 363 -12.73 -1.89 19.47
C PHE A 363 -13.89 -1.61 20.44
N GLY A 364 -14.92 -2.45 20.48
CA GLY A 364 -16.06 -2.30 21.39
C GLY A 364 -17.20 -1.43 20.83
N ILE A 365 -17.18 -1.14 19.53
CA ILE A 365 -18.28 -0.42 18.87
C ILE A 365 -19.51 -1.35 18.77
N SER A 366 -20.64 -0.87 19.27
CA SER A 366 -21.86 -1.68 19.41
C SER A 366 -22.80 -1.63 18.21
N GLN A 367 -22.76 -0.56 17.43
CA GLN A 367 -23.62 -0.38 16.25
C GLN A 367 -22.82 0.17 15.08
N MET A 368 -23.06 -0.36 13.88
CA MET A 368 -22.32 0.00 12.68
C MET A 368 -23.29 0.29 11.54
N PHE A 369 -22.98 1.36 10.79
CA PHE A 369 -23.75 1.78 9.63
C PHE A 369 -22.81 1.81 8.43
N PHE A 370 -23.05 0.92 7.49
CA PHE A 370 -22.28 0.73 6.26
C PHE A 370 -23.03 1.26 5.03
N ASN A 371 -22.46 1.05 3.86
CA ASN A 371 -22.96 1.57 2.58
C ASN A 371 -24.43 1.26 2.29
N ASP A 372 -24.94 0.11 2.70
CA ASP A 372 -26.31 -0.36 2.46
C ASP A 372 -27.37 0.36 3.31
N GLN A 373 -26.95 1.12 4.31
CA GLN A 373 -27.83 1.85 5.23
C GLN A 373 -27.94 3.34 4.91
N TRP A 374 -27.36 3.76 3.79
CA TRP A 374 -27.39 5.12 3.27
C TRP A 374 -28.02 5.18 1.88
N VAL A 375 -28.73 6.27 1.59
CA VAL A 375 -29.24 6.55 0.23
C VAL A 375 -28.11 7.18 -0.58
N ASN A 376 -27.66 6.52 -1.64
CA ASN A 376 -26.58 7.00 -2.51
C ASN A 376 -27.10 8.01 -3.55
N ASP A 377 -27.46 9.19 -3.11
CA ASP A 377 -28.05 10.28 -3.88
C ASP A 377 -27.01 11.28 -4.43
N GLU A 378 -25.81 11.36 -3.82
CA GLU A 378 -24.65 12.09 -4.34
C GLU A 378 -23.50 11.12 -4.63
N LYS A 379 -23.31 10.76 -5.89
CA LYS A 379 -22.30 9.78 -6.31
C LYS A 379 -20.95 10.47 -6.57
N VAL A 380 -19.96 10.23 -5.70
CA VAL A 380 -18.62 10.80 -5.82
C VAL A 380 -17.51 9.74 -5.90
N GLY A 381 -16.35 10.17 -6.36
CA GLY A 381 -15.19 9.30 -6.55
C GLY A 381 -15.36 8.34 -7.73
N SER A 382 -14.29 7.66 -8.08
CA SER A 382 -14.28 6.66 -9.17
C SER A 382 -15.24 5.50 -8.91
N ARG A 383 -15.51 5.20 -7.64
CA ARG A 383 -16.41 4.10 -7.21
C ARG A 383 -17.86 4.53 -7.05
N LYS A 384 -18.18 5.78 -7.35
CA LYS A 384 -19.54 6.32 -7.26
C LYS A 384 -20.21 6.05 -5.90
N LYS A 385 -19.44 6.19 -4.81
CA LYS A 385 -19.95 6.09 -3.44
C LYS A 385 -20.69 7.36 -3.05
N LEU A 386 -21.42 7.29 -1.94
CA LEU A 386 -22.11 8.44 -1.37
C LEU A 386 -21.12 9.54 -0.98
N GLY A 387 -21.37 10.76 -1.41
CA GLY A 387 -20.56 11.93 -1.12
C GLY A 387 -20.72 12.44 0.31
N ASP A 388 -19.67 13.04 0.84
CA ASP A 388 -19.59 13.45 2.25
C ASP A 388 -20.68 14.47 2.63
N VAL A 389 -21.09 15.35 1.71
CA VAL A 389 -22.14 16.34 2.00
C VAL A 389 -23.49 15.65 2.25
N SER A 390 -23.89 14.74 1.38
CA SER A 390 -25.11 13.98 1.59
C SER A 390 -24.98 12.99 2.76
N PHE A 391 -23.82 12.36 2.91
CA PHE A 391 -23.52 11.46 4.03
C PHE A 391 -23.73 12.15 5.38
N MET A 392 -23.14 13.32 5.59
CA MET A 392 -23.30 14.09 6.83
C MET A 392 -24.76 14.55 7.04
N LYS A 393 -25.45 14.99 5.98
CA LYS A 393 -26.89 15.31 6.06
C LYS A 393 -27.73 14.12 6.52
N GLN A 394 -27.45 12.93 6.01
CA GLN A 394 -28.16 11.71 6.39
C GLN A 394 -27.85 11.30 7.84
N ILE A 395 -26.60 11.44 8.29
CA ILE A 395 -26.22 11.25 9.70
C ILE A 395 -27.02 12.19 10.58
N VAL A 396 -27.04 13.49 10.29
CA VAL A 396 -27.78 14.50 11.07
C VAL A 396 -29.28 14.18 11.07
N ALA A 397 -29.84 13.74 9.95
CA ALA A 397 -31.24 13.33 9.87
C ALA A 397 -31.56 12.11 10.78
N LYS A 398 -30.65 11.12 10.82
CA LYS A 398 -30.78 9.96 11.73
C LYS A 398 -30.64 10.39 13.20
N LEU A 399 -29.75 11.31 13.52
CA LEU A 399 -29.61 11.88 14.87
C LEU A 399 -30.89 12.58 15.32
N LYS A 400 -31.47 13.42 14.45
CA LYS A 400 -32.73 14.15 14.74
C LYS A 400 -33.93 13.22 14.94
N LYS A 401 -33.98 12.09 14.24
CA LYS A 401 -35.02 11.06 14.38
C LYS A 401 -34.85 10.19 15.64
N GLY A 402 -33.76 10.36 16.42
CA GLY A 402 -33.48 9.58 17.63
C GLY A 402 -33.04 8.14 17.39
N GLY A 403 -32.71 7.78 16.14
CA GLY A 403 -32.20 6.45 15.79
C GLY A 403 -30.73 6.21 16.16
N ILE A 404 -30.00 7.30 16.35
CA ILE A 404 -28.57 7.32 16.75
C ILE A 404 -28.47 8.32 17.89
N MET A 405 -27.60 8.07 18.85
CA MET A 405 -27.46 8.84 20.08
C MET A 405 -28.70 8.78 21.00
N LYS A 406 -28.47 8.29 22.20
CA LYS A 406 -29.51 8.27 23.23
C LYS A 406 -29.38 9.51 24.10
N LYS A 407 -30.43 10.34 24.12
CA LYS A 407 -30.48 11.54 24.96
C LYS A 407 -30.26 11.18 26.44
N GLY A 408 -29.40 11.93 27.09
CA GLY A 408 -29.09 11.75 28.52
C GLY A 408 -28.09 10.63 28.82
N LYS A 409 -27.66 9.84 27.81
CA LYS A 409 -26.64 8.79 27.93
C LYS A 409 -25.31 9.23 27.35
N SER A 410 -24.26 8.48 27.65
CA SER A 410 -22.97 8.67 27.01
C SER A 410 -22.97 8.09 25.61
N ASN A 411 -22.37 8.81 24.66
CA ASN A 411 -22.34 8.40 23.25
C ASN A 411 -20.91 8.55 22.68
N TYR A 412 -20.52 7.61 21.84
CA TYR A 412 -19.32 7.68 21.01
C TYR A 412 -19.74 7.49 19.55
N LEU A 413 -19.41 8.45 18.70
CA LEU A 413 -19.66 8.37 17.26
C LEU A 413 -18.35 8.44 16.49
N GLN A 414 -18.08 7.43 15.69
CA GLN A 414 -16.95 7.40 14.75
C GLN A 414 -17.48 7.52 13.33
N ILE A 415 -17.09 8.56 12.63
CA ILE A 415 -17.51 8.85 11.26
C ILE A 415 -16.28 8.79 10.38
N VAL A 416 -16.35 8.04 9.28
CA VAL A 416 -15.26 7.91 8.31
C VAL A 416 -15.76 8.41 6.96
N THR A 417 -15.20 9.52 6.48
CA THR A 417 -15.56 10.11 5.18
C THR A 417 -14.88 9.38 4.03
N TYR A 418 -15.26 9.70 2.79
CA TYR A 418 -14.75 9.02 1.60
C TYR A 418 -14.35 9.97 0.48
N SER A 419 -15.01 11.13 0.35
CA SER A 419 -14.92 11.94 -0.88
C SER A 419 -13.49 12.35 -1.24
N GLY A 420 -12.63 12.60 -0.25
CA GLY A 420 -11.22 12.90 -0.45
C GLY A 420 -10.37 11.77 -1.03
N HIS A 421 -10.96 10.62 -1.36
CA HIS A 421 -10.21 9.49 -1.90
C HIS A 421 -9.76 9.73 -3.36
N ASN A 422 -8.46 9.53 -3.64
CA ASN A 422 -7.92 9.57 -5.00
C ASN A 422 -8.72 8.61 -5.92
N PRO A 423 -9.06 8.99 -7.17
CA PRO A 423 -8.54 10.10 -7.99
C PRO A 423 -9.28 11.44 -7.92
N PHE A 424 -9.98 11.77 -6.86
CA PHE A 424 -10.64 13.07 -6.60
C PHE A 424 -11.75 13.43 -7.62
N VAL A 425 -12.52 12.43 -8.05
CA VAL A 425 -13.57 12.61 -9.04
C VAL A 425 -14.83 13.18 -8.41
N LEU A 426 -15.13 14.43 -8.73
CA LEU A 426 -16.35 15.11 -8.29
C LEU A 426 -17.19 15.54 -9.50
N PRO A 427 -18.49 15.17 -9.59
CA PRO A 427 -19.39 15.67 -10.62
C PRO A 427 -19.46 17.21 -10.63
N ASP A 428 -19.56 17.80 -11.81
CA ASP A 428 -19.52 19.27 -11.97
C ASP A 428 -20.60 20.01 -11.19
N ASN A 429 -21.79 19.40 -11.08
CA ASN A 429 -22.91 19.96 -10.30
C ASN A 429 -22.67 19.98 -8.78
N LEU A 430 -21.66 19.28 -8.29
CA LEU A 430 -21.27 19.24 -6.87
C LEU A 430 -20.07 20.15 -6.59
N LYS A 431 -19.35 20.60 -7.61
CA LYS A 431 -18.21 21.51 -7.46
C LYS A 431 -18.69 22.90 -7.04
N ARG A 432 -18.15 23.39 -5.92
CA ARG A 432 -18.51 24.69 -5.34
C ARG A 432 -17.52 25.79 -5.64
N ILE A 433 -16.27 25.39 -5.92
CA ILE A 433 -15.20 26.29 -6.32
C ILE A 433 -14.57 25.79 -7.63
N HIS A 434 -14.03 26.75 -8.40
CA HIS A 434 -13.31 26.47 -9.64
C HIS A 434 -12.06 27.31 -9.66
N PHE A 435 -10.96 26.76 -10.17
CA PHE A 435 -9.68 27.44 -10.33
C PHE A 435 -9.38 27.60 -11.81
N LYS A 436 -8.88 28.81 -12.20
CA LYS A 436 -8.58 29.18 -13.59
C LYS A 436 -7.10 29.07 -13.93
N GLY A 437 -6.23 29.10 -12.90
CA GLY A 437 -4.79 29.01 -13.06
C GLY A 437 -4.33 27.66 -13.63
N ASP A 438 -3.12 27.64 -14.15
CA ASP A 438 -2.47 26.44 -14.68
C ASP A 438 -1.93 25.58 -13.53
N TYR A 439 -2.81 24.83 -12.92
CA TYR A 439 -2.48 23.85 -11.88
C TYR A 439 -2.45 22.44 -12.48
N PRO A 440 -1.56 21.55 -12.00
CA PRO A 440 -1.67 20.13 -12.31
C PRO A 440 -3.10 19.64 -12.02
N GLU A 441 -3.69 18.89 -12.96
CA GLU A 441 -5.09 18.45 -12.89
C GLU A 441 -5.43 17.81 -11.53
N LYS A 442 -4.63 16.85 -11.07
CA LYS A 442 -4.84 16.20 -9.78
C LYS A 442 -4.81 17.16 -8.59
N MET A 443 -3.95 18.17 -8.62
CA MET A 443 -3.89 19.17 -7.55
C MET A 443 -5.13 20.06 -7.54
N ARG A 444 -5.61 20.47 -8.72
CA ARG A 444 -6.84 21.23 -8.85
C ARG A 444 -8.04 20.44 -8.36
N ASP A 445 -8.16 19.16 -8.77
CA ASP A 445 -9.26 18.30 -8.37
C ASP A 445 -9.23 18.00 -6.86
N PHE A 446 -8.03 17.84 -6.29
CA PHE A 446 -7.83 17.68 -4.86
C PHE A 446 -8.34 18.89 -4.06
N MET A 447 -7.97 20.12 -4.45
CA MET A 447 -8.46 21.35 -3.80
C MET A 447 -9.98 21.49 -3.89
N ILE A 448 -10.57 21.13 -5.03
CA ILE A 448 -12.03 21.17 -5.23
C ILE A 448 -12.72 20.14 -4.34
N MET A 449 -12.14 18.94 -4.24
CA MET A 449 -12.67 17.86 -3.39
C MET A 449 -12.56 18.21 -1.91
N ALA A 450 -11.45 18.80 -1.46
CA ALA A 450 -11.28 19.28 -0.10
C ALA A 450 -12.35 20.31 0.29
N ASN A 451 -12.66 21.24 -0.63
CA ASN A 451 -13.75 22.20 -0.43
C ASN A 451 -15.13 21.52 -0.34
N TYR A 452 -15.36 20.49 -1.13
CA TYR A 452 -16.60 19.72 -1.05
C TYR A 452 -16.72 18.98 0.30
N THR A 453 -15.65 18.32 0.76
CA THR A 453 -15.63 17.66 2.08
C THR A 453 -15.81 18.66 3.22
N ASP A 454 -15.10 19.79 3.19
CA ASP A 454 -15.26 20.89 4.15
C ASP A 454 -16.70 21.37 4.27
N HIS A 455 -17.41 21.41 3.14
CA HIS A 455 -18.84 21.78 3.14
C HIS A 455 -19.73 20.73 3.80
N GLY A 456 -19.35 19.45 3.73
CA GLY A 456 -20.02 18.39 4.49
C GLY A 456 -19.79 18.49 6.00
N LEU A 457 -18.63 19.01 6.41
CA LEU A 457 -18.32 19.23 7.82
C LEU A 457 -18.98 20.49 8.42
N GLY A 458 -19.30 21.49 7.59
CA GLY A 458 -19.95 22.76 7.97
C GLY A 458 -21.45 22.70 8.08
#